data_2cf46f25d4731656aa00e53d7061d6f0
#
_entry.id   2cf46f25d4731656aa00e53d7061d6f0
#
_cell.length_a   1.000
_cell.length_b   1.000
_cell.length_c   1.000
_cell.angle_alpha   90.00
_cell.angle_beta   90.00
_cell.angle_gamma   90.00
#
_symmetry.space_group_name_H-M   'P 1'
#
loop_
_entity.id
_entity.type
_entity.pdbx_description
1 polymer ?
#
loop_
_entity_poly.entity_id
_entity_poly.type
_entity_poly.pdbx_seq_one_letter_code
_entity_poly.pdbx_strand_id
1 'polypeptide(L)'
;YTTNITNGNIEISDNSIKLPKLGWVKAKIHHRPKEDWKLKSATVTQNRDDSYQVSILFAYEESISPAVVTKETTIGLDYKSDGLYVSSEGDTCGMPHYFRQSADKLAKAQRKLRHKTIGSKNYNKQQKRTAKIHRHIANQRKDFLQKKSTEIANQYSFVCVEDLNMKAM
;
A
#
# COMPACT_ATOMS: atom_id res chain seq x y z
N TYR A 1 -16.54 -3.14 3.87
CA TYR A 1 -17.18 -4.34 4.44
C TYR A 1 -16.11 -5.23 5.05
N THR A 2 -16.22 -5.50 6.35
CA THR A 2 -15.34 -6.42 7.10
C THR A 2 -16.17 -7.58 7.64
N THR A 3 -15.63 -8.78 7.57
CA THR A 3 -16.23 -10.00 8.10
C THR A 3 -15.20 -10.83 8.85
N ASN A 4 -15.58 -11.36 10.01
CA ASN A 4 -14.75 -12.29 10.77
C ASN A 4 -14.96 -13.72 10.27
N ILE A 5 -13.96 -14.58 10.53
CA ILE A 5 -14.10 -15.99 10.23
C ILE A 5 -15.10 -16.63 11.21
N THR A 6 -16.03 -17.40 10.67
CA THR A 6 -17.01 -18.21 11.41
C THR A 6 -17.30 -19.46 10.59
N ASN A 7 -16.99 -20.62 11.13
CA ASN A 7 -17.29 -21.92 10.49
C ASN A 7 -16.85 -22.02 9.01
N GLY A 8 -15.63 -21.60 8.67
CA GLY A 8 -15.12 -21.71 7.30
C GLY A 8 -15.82 -20.83 6.25
N ASN A 9 -16.42 -19.72 6.68
CA ASN A 9 -17.09 -18.77 5.80
C ASN A 9 -16.14 -17.94 4.91
N ILE A 10 -14.83 -17.98 5.21
CA ILE A 10 -13.76 -17.35 4.42
C ILE A 10 -12.74 -18.42 4.10
N GLU A 11 -12.48 -18.63 2.82
CA GLU A 11 -11.50 -19.60 2.32
C GLU A 11 -10.69 -18.95 1.18
N ILE A 12 -9.44 -19.38 1.01
CA ILE A 12 -8.55 -18.88 -0.03
C ILE A 12 -8.14 -20.06 -0.91
N SER A 13 -8.29 -19.90 -2.21
CA SER A 13 -7.79 -20.82 -3.24
C SER A 13 -6.79 -20.09 -4.12
N ASP A 14 -6.16 -20.77 -5.07
CA ASP A 14 -5.10 -20.20 -5.92
C ASP A 14 -5.48 -18.90 -6.64
N ASN A 15 -6.70 -18.82 -7.17
CA ASN A 15 -7.18 -17.68 -7.96
C ASN A 15 -8.55 -17.18 -7.51
N SER A 16 -8.98 -17.54 -6.31
CA SER A 16 -10.29 -17.15 -5.80
C SER A 16 -10.31 -17.07 -4.28
N ILE A 17 -11.25 -16.31 -3.77
CA ILE A 17 -11.54 -16.20 -2.35
C ILE A 17 -13.03 -16.43 -2.13
N LYS A 18 -13.35 -17.24 -1.12
CA LYS A 18 -14.72 -17.41 -0.64
C LYS A 18 -15.02 -16.35 0.41
N LEU A 19 -16.11 -15.65 0.25
CA LEU A 19 -16.58 -14.61 1.17
C LEU A 19 -18.03 -14.85 1.55
N PRO A 20 -18.42 -14.53 2.80
CA PRO A 20 -19.81 -14.67 3.23
C PRO A 20 -20.76 -13.92 2.29
N LYS A 21 -21.89 -14.54 1.97
CA LYS A 21 -22.94 -14.05 1.07
C LYS A 21 -22.55 -13.94 -0.42
N LEU A 22 -21.26 -13.83 -0.74
CA LEU A 22 -20.79 -13.71 -2.13
C LEU A 22 -20.35 -15.05 -2.73
N GLY A 23 -20.03 -16.05 -1.88
CA GLY A 23 -19.45 -17.32 -2.33
C GLY A 23 -18.05 -17.13 -2.89
N TRP A 24 -17.67 -17.96 -3.86
CA TRP A 24 -16.36 -17.90 -4.51
C TRP A 24 -16.26 -16.74 -5.49
N VAL A 25 -15.31 -15.84 -5.28
CA VAL A 25 -15.03 -14.68 -6.13
C VAL A 25 -13.61 -14.81 -6.68
N LYS A 26 -13.45 -14.64 -7.98
CA LYS A 26 -12.14 -14.66 -8.64
C LYS A 26 -11.29 -13.50 -8.12
N ALA A 27 -10.08 -13.79 -7.65
CA ALA A 27 -9.16 -12.83 -7.08
C ALA A 27 -7.71 -13.13 -7.50
N LYS A 28 -6.91 -12.08 -7.65
CA LYS A 28 -5.46 -12.22 -7.81
C LYS A 28 -4.85 -12.28 -6.41
N ILE A 29 -4.32 -13.44 -6.05
CA ILE A 29 -3.65 -13.66 -4.77
C ILE A 29 -2.17 -13.27 -4.93
N HIS A 30 -1.71 -12.32 -4.13
CA HIS A 30 -0.33 -11.82 -4.19
C HIS A 30 0.57 -12.49 -3.16
N HIS A 31 0.01 -12.86 -2.01
CA HIS A 31 0.70 -13.55 -0.92
C HIS A 31 -0.12 -14.74 -0.47
N ARG A 32 0.53 -15.88 -0.30
CA ARG A 32 -0.11 -17.06 0.27
C ARG A 32 0.23 -17.14 1.75
N PRO A 33 -0.75 -17.43 2.62
CA PRO A 33 -0.47 -17.66 4.02
C PRO A 33 0.38 -18.93 4.17
N LYS A 34 1.18 -18.99 5.22
CA LYS A 34 1.84 -20.22 5.66
C LYS A 34 0.77 -21.14 6.30
N GLU A 35 1.06 -22.45 6.38
CA GLU A 35 0.12 -23.46 6.87
C GLU A 35 -0.27 -23.24 8.34
N ASP A 36 0.63 -22.69 9.15
CA ASP A 36 0.45 -22.39 10.57
C ASP A 36 -0.34 -21.10 10.84
N TRP A 37 -0.62 -20.31 9.80
CA TRP A 37 -1.31 -19.03 9.94
C TRP A 37 -2.83 -19.22 10.07
N LYS A 38 -3.38 -18.66 11.16
CA LYS A 38 -4.84 -18.73 11.43
C LYS A 38 -5.55 -17.52 10.86
N LEU A 39 -6.42 -17.73 9.89
CA LEU A 39 -7.25 -16.68 9.30
C LEU A 39 -8.19 -16.10 10.36
N LYS A 40 -8.31 -14.78 10.47
CA LYS A 40 -9.16 -14.06 11.45
C LYS A 40 -10.29 -13.31 10.78
N SER A 41 -10.00 -12.51 9.77
CA SER A 41 -11.01 -11.69 9.11
C SER A 41 -10.61 -11.34 7.68
N ALA A 42 -11.60 -10.92 6.90
CA ALA A 42 -11.40 -10.34 5.58
C ALA A 42 -12.12 -8.99 5.48
N THR A 43 -11.44 -7.99 4.92
CA THR A 43 -11.98 -6.66 4.64
C THR A 43 -12.00 -6.43 3.14
N VAL A 44 -13.19 -6.18 2.60
CA VAL A 44 -13.38 -5.83 1.19
C VAL A 44 -13.54 -4.32 1.06
N THR A 45 -12.69 -3.72 0.25
CA THR A 45 -12.69 -2.28 -0.04
C THR A 45 -12.96 -2.05 -1.52
N GLN A 46 -13.94 -1.20 -1.83
CA GLN A 46 -14.18 -0.70 -3.18
C GLN A 46 -13.38 0.58 -3.39
N ASN A 47 -12.62 0.62 -4.46
CA ASN A 47 -11.88 1.82 -4.87
C ASN A 47 -12.75 2.72 -5.76
N ARG A 48 -12.38 3.99 -5.87
CA ARG A 48 -13.08 4.98 -6.71
C ARG A 48 -13.10 4.68 -8.21
N ASP A 49 -12.32 3.72 -8.67
CA ASP A 49 -12.28 3.25 -10.06
C ASP A 49 -13.06 1.94 -10.27
N ASP A 50 -13.89 1.58 -9.28
CA ASP A 50 -14.70 0.35 -9.20
C ASP A 50 -13.89 -0.96 -9.11
N SER A 51 -12.61 -0.90 -8.85
CA SER A 51 -11.88 -2.11 -8.48
C SER A 51 -12.09 -2.44 -7.01
N TYR A 52 -11.98 -3.72 -6.68
CA TYR A 52 -12.07 -4.21 -5.32
C TYR A 52 -10.73 -4.74 -4.85
N GLN A 53 -10.46 -4.55 -3.56
CA GLN A 53 -9.33 -5.14 -2.86
C GLN A 53 -9.85 -5.91 -1.66
N VAL A 54 -9.20 -7.03 -1.36
CA VAL A 54 -9.48 -7.81 -0.15
C VAL A 54 -8.21 -7.85 0.69
N SER A 55 -8.31 -7.35 1.91
CA SER A 55 -7.27 -7.48 2.93
C SER A 55 -7.67 -8.61 3.87
N ILE A 56 -6.78 -9.56 4.11
CA ILE A 56 -7.02 -10.72 4.96
C ILE A 56 -6.11 -10.63 6.16
N LEU A 57 -6.69 -10.73 7.34
CA LEU A 57 -5.97 -10.74 8.61
C LEU A 57 -5.69 -12.17 9.03
N PHE A 58 -4.43 -12.46 9.31
CA PHE A 58 -3.99 -13.72 9.90
C PHE A 58 -3.40 -13.47 11.28
N ALA A 59 -3.51 -14.46 12.18
CA ALA A 59 -2.76 -14.56 13.40
C ALA A 59 -1.77 -15.72 13.29
N TYR A 60 -0.56 -15.52 13.75
CA TYR A 60 0.48 -16.54 13.84
C TYR A 60 1.32 -16.29 15.10
N GLU A 61 1.99 -17.33 15.54
CA GLU A 61 2.94 -17.26 16.66
C GLU A 61 4.35 -17.28 16.06
N GLU A 62 5.17 -16.33 16.49
CA GLU A 62 6.56 -16.23 16.09
C GLU A 62 7.42 -15.93 17.32
N SER A 63 8.49 -16.70 17.50
CA SER A 63 9.49 -16.41 18.52
C SER A 63 10.39 -15.27 18.01
N ILE A 64 10.35 -14.14 18.70
CA ILE A 64 11.20 -13.00 18.39
C ILE A 64 12.47 -13.12 19.24
N SER A 65 13.61 -13.33 18.61
CA SER A 65 14.91 -13.18 19.26
C SER A 65 15.22 -11.69 19.43
N PRO A 66 15.72 -11.25 20.61
CA PRO A 66 16.16 -9.87 20.77
C PRO A 66 17.21 -9.49 19.71
N ALA A 67 17.01 -8.35 19.08
CA ALA A 67 17.99 -7.84 18.13
C ALA A 67 19.27 -7.42 18.87
N VAL A 68 20.43 -7.81 18.33
CA VAL A 68 21.71 -7.32 18.82
C VAL A 68 21.92 -5.92 18.29
N VAL A 69 21.95 -4.94 19.20
CA VAL A 69 22.16 -3.53 18.85
C VAL A 69 23.64 -3.20 18.98
N THR A 70 24.31 -3.00 17.85
CA THR A 70 25.71 -2.53 17.77
C THR A 70 25.74 -1.28 16.89
N LYS A 71 26.90 -0.64 16.83
CA LYS A 71 27.09 0.53 15.95
C LYS A 71 26.87 0.16 14.47
N GLU A 72 27.29 -1.04 14.07
CA GLU A 72 27.20 -1.56 12.71
C GLU A 72 25.75 -1.99 12.35
N THR A 73 24.93 -2.34 13.33
CA THR A 73 23.53 -2.74 13.14
C THR A 73 22.53 -1.63 13.40
N THR A 74 23.03 -0.40 13.63
CA THR A 74 22.20 0.78 13.93
C THR A 74 22.36 1.83 12.85
N ILE A 75 21.26 2.43 12.41
CA ILE A 75 21.27 3.56 11.47
C ILE A 75 20.38 4.70 11.97
N GLY A 76 20.84 5.94 11.82
CA GLY A 76 20.05 7.15 11.97
C GLY A 76 19.53 7.64 10.62
N LEU A 77 18.27 8.07 10.56
CA LEU A 77 17.66 8.62 9.35
C LEU A 77 17.08 9.99 9.69
N ASP A 78 17.56 11.01 9.02
CA ASP A 78 17.04 12.37 9.10
C ASP A 78 16.21 12.70 7.86
N TYR A 79 15.09 13.42 8.04
CA TYR A 79 14.21 13.79 6.93
C TYR A 79 14.85 14.82 6.01
N LYS A 80 14.73 14.59 4.71
CA LYS A 80 15.20 15.51 3.68
C LYS A 80 14.04 16.05 2.84
N SER A 81 13.84 17.35 2.78
CA SER A 81 12.70 17.98 2.11
C SER A 81 12.65 17.76 0.59
N ASP A 82 13.79 17.62 -0.07
CA ASP A 82 13.89 17.33 -1.51
C ASP A 82 14.11 15.84 -1.84
N GLY A 83 14.05 14.98 -0.81
CA GLY A 83 14.26 13.55 -0.93
C GLY A 83 13.33 12.74 -0.01
N LEU A 84 13.87 11.70 0.58
CA LEU A 84 13.22 10.89 1.61
C LEU A 84 13.96 11.00 2.94
N TYR A 85 15.28 10.72 2.93
CA TYR A 85 16.13 10.82 4.10
C TYR A 85 17.60 11.03 3.72
N VAL A 86 18.38 11.45 4.72
CA VAL A 86 19.85 11.33 4.79
C VAL A 86 20.16 10.37 5.93
N SER A 87 21.04 9.41 5.70
CA SER A 87 21.47 8.46 6.73
C SER A 87 22.65 8.99 7.55
N SER A 88 22.87 8.41 8.74
CA SER A 88 24.07 8.68 9.56
C SER A 88 25.38 8.25 8.89
N GLU A 89 25.31 7.41 7.84
CA GLU A 89 26.44 7.01 7.02
C GLU A 89 26.72 7.98 5.86
N GLY A 90 25.88 9.00 5.69
CA GLY A 90 26.00 10.02 4.64
C GLY A 90 25.26 9.69 3.35
N ASP A 91 24.61 8.53 3.27
CA ASP A 91 23.81 8.15 2.11
C ASP A 91 22.52 8.96 2.05
N THR A 92 22.11 9.32 0.84
CA THR A 92 20.86 10.04 0.61
C THR A 92 19.89 9.21 -0.23
N CYS A 93 18.63 9.20 0.16
CA CYS A 93 17.57 8.60 -0.64
C CYS A 93 16.72 9.68 -1.29
N GLY A 94 16.76 9.77 -2.62
CA GLY A 94 15.88 10.64 -3.39
C GLY A 94 14.47 10.08 -3.50
N MET A 95 13.45 10.94 -3.49
CA MET A 95 12.07 10.55 -3.74
C MET A 95 11.76 10.67 -5.22
N PRO A 96 11.36 9.57 -5.92
CA PRO A 96 10.89 9.67 -7.28
C PRO A 96 9.64 10.53 -7.39
N HIS A 97 9.64 11.53 -8.24
CA HIS A 97 8.53 12.48 -8.39
C HIS A 97 7.42 11.91 -9.28
N TYR A 98 6.82 10.78 -8.90
CA TYR A 98 5.77 10.10 -9.68
C TYR A 98 4.58 10.98 -10.05
N PHE A 99 4.21 11.90 -9.14
CA PHE A 99 3.15 12.86 -9.42
C PHE A 99 3.55 13.81 -10.57
N ARG A 100 4.75 14.39 -10.53
CA ARG A 100 5.25 15.28 -11.60
C ARG A 100 5.35 14.57 -12.94
N GLN A 101 5.83 13.31 -12.96
CA GLN A 101 5.89 12.48 -14.17
C GLN A 101 4.52 12.20 -14.77
N SER A 102 3.48 12.15 -13.96
CA SER A 102 2.10 11.90 -14.40
C SER A 102 1.23 13.15 -14.48
N ALA A 103 1.76 14.33 -14.17
CA ALA A 103 1.00 15.58 -14.05
C ALA A 103 0.23 15.93 -15.33
N ASP A 104 0.87 15.87 -16.49
CA ASP A 104 0.25 16.19 -17.79
C ASP A 104 -0.88 15.21 -18.13
N LYS A 105 -0.65 13.92 -17.89
CA LYS A 105 -1.66 12.87 -18.10
C LYS A 105 -2.88 13.10 -17.20
N LEU A 106 -2.63 13.44 -15.95
CA LEU A 106 -3.67 13.73 -14.97
C LEU A 106 -4.44 15.02 -15.35
N ALA A 107 -3.73 16.09 -15.68
CA ALA A 107 -4.33 17.36 -16.10
C ALA A 107 -5.20 17.20 -17.38
N LYS A 108 -4.75 16.43 -18.35
CA LYS A 108 -5.55 16.08 -19.55
C LYS A 108 -6.82 15.31 -19.18
N ALA A 109 -6.72 14.33 -18.25
CA ALA A 109 -7.86 13.55 -17.79
C ALA A 109 -8.88 14.40 -17.01
N GLN A 110 -8.41 15.30 -16.13
CA GLN A 110 -9.24 16.23 -15.38
C GLN A 110 -9.94 17.27 -16.27
N ARG A 111 -9.22 17.83 -17.27
CA ARG A 111 -9.84 18.72 -18.25
C ARG A 111 -10.98 18.04 -19.01
N LYS A 112 -10.76 16.79 -19.48
CA LYS A 112 -11.82 16.00 -20.12
C LYS A 112 -13.00 15.73 -19.19
N LEU A 113 -12.77 15.52 -17.90
CA LEU A 113 -13.83 15.32 -16.91
C LEU A 113 -14.66 16.60 -16.72
N ARG A 114 -13.98 17.76 -16.63
CA ARG A 114 -14.65 19.08 -16.45
C ARG A 114 -15.63 19.40 -17.57
N HIS A 115 -15.39 18.96 -18.80
CA HIS A 115 -16.26 19.18 -19.95
C HIS A 115 -17.39 18.15 -20.10
N LYS A 116 -17.60 17.28 -19.10
CA LYS A 116 -18.68 16.29 -19.13
C LYS A 116 -19.82 16.73 -18.23
N THR A 117 -21.04 16.43 -18.64
CA THR A 117 -22.23 16.64 -17.81
C THR A 117 -22.19 15.73 -16.60
N ILE A 118 -22.22 16.31 -15.42
CA ILE A 118 -22.19 15.60 -14.13
C ILE A 118 -23.33 14.57 -14.09
N GLY A 119 -23.04 13.36 -13.63
CA GLY A 119 -24.01 12.26 -13.55
C GLY A 119 -24.23 11.48 -14.85
N SER A 120 -23.74 11.99 -16.00
CA SER A 120 -23.85 11.24 -17.25
C SER A 120 -22.96 9.98 -17.28
N LYS A 121 -23.33 8.97 -18.09
CA LYS A 121 -22.51 7.76 -18.31
C LYS A 121 -21.09 8.11 -18.73
N ASN A 122 -20.92 9.14 -19.57
CA ASN A 122 -19.61 9.61 -20.04
C ASN A 122 -18.80 10.30 -18.93
N TYR A 123 -19.45 11.04 -18.04
CA TYR A 123 -18.84 11.61 -16.84
C TYR A 123 -18.30 10.51 -15.93
N ASN A 124 -19.15 9.54 -15.58
CA ASN A 124 -18.77 8.41 -14.71
C ASN A 124 -17.62 7.59 -15.30
N LYS A 125 -17.64 7.33 -16.61
CA LYS A 125 -16.54 6.64 -17.31
C LYS A 125 -15.23 7.44 -17.23
N GLN A 126 -15.28 8.75 -17.41
CA GLN A 126 -14.09 9.61 -17.32
C GLN A 126 -13.61 9.76 -15.89
N GLN A 127 -14.50 9.85 -14.90
CA GLN A 127 -14.17 9.89 -13.48
C GLN A 127 -13.37 8.64 -13.07
N LYS A 128 -13.83 7.44 -13.48
CA LYS A 128 -13.11 6.18 -13.25
C LYS A 128 -11.70 6.19 -13.88
N ARG A 129 -11.56 6.74 -15.10
CA ARG A 129 -10.24 6.87 -15.74
C ARG A 129 -9.30 7.78 -14.96
N THR A 130 -9.82 8.91 -14.47
CA THR A 130 -9.05 9.84 -13.64
C THR A 130 -8.64 9.18 -12.31
N ALA A 131 -9.57 8.46 -11.67
CA ALA A 131 -9.30 7.69 -10.45
C ALA A 131 -8.21 6.62 -10.64
N LYS A 132 -8.17 5.94 -11.80
CA LYS A 132 -7.11 4.98 -12.13
C LYS A 132 -5.73 5.63 -12.21
N ILE A 133 -5.63 6.85 -12.76
CA ILE A 133 -4.35 7.57 -12.82
C ILE A 133 -3.89 7.92 -11.40
N HIS A 134 -4.77 8.48 -10.56
CA HIS A 134 -4.44 8.76 -9.15
C HIS A 134 -3.98 7.51 -8.41
N ARG A 135 -4.71 6.40 -8.57
CA ARG A 135 -4.33 5.14 -7.93
C ARG A 135 -2.97 4.62 -8.39
N HIS A 136 -2.69 4.73 -9.69
CA HIS A 136 -1.38 4.32 -10.23
C HIS A 136 -0.25 5.11 -9.57
N ILE A 137 -0.36 6.43 -9.47
CA ILE A 137 0.61 7.30 -8.81
C ILE A 137 0.77 6.92 -7.33
N ALA A 138 -0.34 6.73 -6.63
CA ALA A 138 -0.32 6.31 -5.21
C ALA A 138 0.34 4.95 -5.01
N ASN A 139 0.07 3.99 -5.90
CA ASN A 139 0.68 2.65 -5.84
C ASN A 139 2.18 2.69 -6.12
N GLN A 140 2.64 3.47 -7.10
CA GLN A 140 4.08 3.66 -7.36
C GLN A 140 4.80 4.23 -6.14
N ARG A 141 4.20 5.23 -5.49
CA ARG A 141 4.75 5.82 -4.27
C ARG A 141 4.79 4.81 -3.13
N LYS A 142 3.71 4.06 -2.92
CA LYS A 142 3.63 3.03 -1.89
C LYS A 142 4.65 1.91 -2.12
N ASP A 143 4.79 1.44 -3.35
CA ASP A 143 5.76 0.39 -3.72
C ASP A 143 7.19 0.85 -3.45
N PHE A 144 7.53 2.08 -3.83
CA PHE A 144 8.84 2.65 -3.57
C PHE A 144 9.15 2.72 -2.06
N LEU A 145 8.22 3.28 -1.27
CA LEU A 145 8.39 3.40 0.18
C LEU A 145 8.48 2.01 0.84
N GLN A 146 7.66 1.06 0.41
CA GLN A 146 7.69 -0.32 0.93
C GLN A 146 9.03 -1.00 0.64
N LYS A 147 9.57 -0.84 -0.57
CA LYS A 147 10.87 -1.39 -0.93
C LYS A 147 11.99 -0.78 -0.10
N LYS A 148 11.99 0.54 0.07
CA LYS A 148 13.01 1.23 0.86
C LYS A 148 12.93 0.89 2.35
N SER A 149 11.74 0.83 2.94
CA SER A 149 11.58 0.41 4.33
C SER A 149 12.02 -1.05 4.56
N THR A 150 11.72 -1.94 3.61
CA THR A 150 12.16 -3.34 3.67
C THR A 150 13.68 -3.47 3.54
N GLU A 151 14.30 -2.70 2.63
CA GLU A 151 15.75 -2.66 2.46
C GLU A 151 16.44 -2.26 3.76
N ILE A 152 15.99 -1.17 4.39
CA ILE A 152 16.53 -0.69 5.68
C ILE A 152 16.30 -1.73 6.79
N ALA A 153 15.10 -2.27 6.92
CA ALA A 153 14.76 -3.25 7.95
C ALA A 153 15.51 -4.59 7.82
N ASN A 154 15.93 -4.96 6.61
CA ASN A 154 16.74 -6.15 6.38
C ASN A 154 18.22 -5.92 6.68
N GLN A 155 18.68 -4.68 6.60
CA GLN A 155 20.09 -4.33 6.78
C GLN A 155 20.41 -3.96 8.22
N TYR A 156 19.49 -3.30 8.92
CA TYR A 156 19.72 -2.76 10.26
C TYR A 156 18.73 -3.35 11.28
N SER A 157 19.25 -3.68 12.45
CA SER A 157 18.43 -4.16 13.58
C SER A 157 17.79 -3.04 14.38
N PHE A 158 18.35 -1.82 14.29
CA PHE A 158 17.87 -0.65 15.00
C PHE A 158 17.89 0.59 14.10
N VAL A 159 16.76 1.28 14.01
CA VAL A 159 16.60 2.47 13.17
C VAL A 159 16.16 3.64 14.03
N CYS A 160 16.98 4.68 14.11
CA CYS A 160 16.65 5.93 14.77
C CYS A 160 16.04 6.90 13.75
N VAL A 161 14.91 7.49 14.06
CA VAL A 161 14.28 8.54 13.25
C VAL A 161 13.95 9.73 14.12
N GLU A 162 14.01 10.95 13.53
CA GLU A 162 13.58 12.15 14.22
C GLU A 162 12.05 12.21 14.31
N ASP A 163 11.53 12.58 15.49
CA ASP A 163 10.09 12.81 15.69
C ASP A 163 9.70 14.21 15.21
N LEU A 164 9.35 14.29 13.92
CA LEU A 164 9.00 15.54 13.26
C LEU A 164 7.51 15.81 13.26
N ASN A 165 7.10 16.97 13.69
CA ASN A 165 5.72 17.45 13.53
C ASN A 165 5.49 17.96 12.10
N MET A 166 5.29 17.03 11.15
CA MET A 166 5.07 17.33 9.73
C MET A 166 3.85 18.22 9.44
N LYS A 167 2.98 18.47 10.42
CA LYS A 167 1.83 19.37 10.26
C LYS A 167 2.18 20.82 10.62
N ALA A 168 3.28 21.02 11.34
CA ALA A 168 3.76 22.34 11.74
C ALA A 168 4.83 22.90 10.76
N MET A 169 5.27 22.08 9.83
CA MET A 169 6.15 22.47 8.71
C MET A 169 5.31 22.78 7.46
#